data_3566a4739cf9246f2d51c9bf8eb7a8a9
#
_entry.id   3566a4739cf9246f2d51c9bf8eb7a8a9
#
_cell.length_a   1.000
_cell.length_b   1.000
_cell.length_c   1.000
_cell.angle_alpha   90.00
_cell.angle_beta   90.00
_cell.angle_gamma   90.00
#
_symmetry.space_group_name_H-M   'P 1'
#
loop_
_entity.id
_entity.type
_entity.pdbx_description
1 polymer ?
#
loop_
_entity_poly.entity_id
_entity_poly.type
_entity_poly.pdbx_seq_one_letter_code
_entity_poly.pdbx_strand_id
1 'polypeptide(L)'
;IVEALEAVTASAAVDLDYPPLVWFKNPEFTEPCPFTLTADGQVYGHIALWGTNHKGARGSQLLLPPHSACHYDEFLLGATLTDEGVTVPTGKVFMRAMHAPLNQNLHLAREHYDHSGTVGADVNVGEDRFGIWIAGAARSTLSDADRRELRAAPMSGDWRPKNGNLELVAVLGVNVPGYPVPRPRALVASGEPVALVASGMLAPLVPDESVLTASDVAWLKRLAVETREAERVRRAEVRNAELAAAAVEERRRADERNRRAAEAVARLRQGDVNERAARLAARIGVVK
;
A
#
# COMPACT_ATOMS: atom_id res chain seq x y z
N ILE A 1 -27.94 -37.41 -37.15
CA ILE A 1 -26.71 -36.55 -37.14
C ILE A 1 -27.10 -35.12 -36.64
N VAL A 2 -28.29 -34.61 -36.98
CA VAL A 2 -28.76 -33.29 -36.56
C VAL A 2 -29.09 -33.27 -35.05
N GLU A 3 -29.73 -34.30 -34.49
CA GLU A 3 -30.01 -34.44 -33.06
C GLU A 3 -28.75 -34.60 -32.20
N ALA A 4 -27.65 -35.11 -32.75
CA ALA A 4 -26.40 -35.21 -32.01
C ALA A 4 -25.61 -33.88 -31.92
N LEU A 5 -25.90 -32.91 -32.83
CA LEU A 5 -25.29 -31.59 -32.79
C LEU A 5 -25.99 -30.64 -31.80
N GLU A 6 -27.29 -30.81 -31.55
CA GLU A 6 -28.01 -30.01 -30.54
C GLU A 6 -27.66 -30.40 -29.12
N ALA A 7 -27.23 -31.65 -28.87
CA ALA A 7 -26.78 -32.11 -27.55
C ALA A 7 -25.39 -31.58 -27.14
N VAL A 8 -24.59 -31.10 -28.07
CA VAL A 8 -23.23 -30.56 -27.78
C VAL A 8 -23.26 -29.06 -27.52
N THR A 9 -24.33 -28.36 -27.88
CA THR A 9 -24.48 -26.91 -27.61
C THR A 9 -25.15 -26.59 -26.25
N ALA A 10 -25.64 -27.61 -25.54
CA ALA A 10 -25.96 -27.47 -24.12
C ALA A 10 -24.72 -27.72 -23.23
N SER A 11 -23.59 -27.12 -23.58
CA SER A 11 -22.56 -26.82 -22.59
C SER A 11 -23.25 -25.98 -21.54
N ALA A 12 -23.46 -26.52 -20.35
CA ALA A 12 -23.94 -25.79 -19.22
C ALA A 12 -23.18 -24.46 -19.19
N ALA A 13 -23.86 -23.35 -19.40
CA ALA A 13 -23.33 -22.05 -19.10
C ALA A 13 -22.85 -22.19 -17.66
N VAL A 14 -21.54 -22.21 -17.44
CA VAL A 14 -20.95 -22.06 -16.12
C VAL A 14 -21.55 -20.74 -15.66
N ASP A 15 -22.45 -20.80 -14.69
CA ASP A 15 -23.02 -19.63 -14.07
C ASP A 15 -21.85 -18.94 -13.37
N LEU A 16 -21.17 -18.09 -14.12
CA LEU A 16 -20.08 -17.27 -13.61
C LEU A 16 -20.77 -16.22 -12.75
N ASP A 17 -20.80 -16.51 -11.45
CA ASP A 17 -21.35 -15.62 -10.44
C ASP A 17 -20.50 -14.35 -10.35
N TYR A 18 -20.77 -13.39 -11.25
CA TYR A 18 -20.10 -12.10 -11.25
C TYR A 18 -20.69 -11.22 -10.16
N PRO A 19 -19.84 -10.61 -9.32
CA PRO A 19 -20.32 -9.75 -8.24
C PRO A 19 -20.88 -8.44 -8.80
N PRO A 20 -21.92 -7.85 -8.15
CA PRO A 20 -22.48 -6.55 -8.53
C PRO A 20 -21.44 -5.42 -8.41
N LEU A 21 -21.44 -4.50 -9.37
CA LEU A 21 -20.57 -3.32 -9.40
C LEU A 21 -20.67 -2.49 -8.10
N VAL A 22 -21.85 -2.40 -7.52
CA VAL A 22 -22.10 -1.63 -6.29
C VAL A 22 -21.26 -2.13 -5.11
N TRP A 23 -20.85 -3.40 -5.10
CA TRP A 23 -20.00 -3.97 -4.04
C TRP A 23 -18.59 -3.39 -4.00
N PHE A 24 -18.13 -2.81 -5.11
CA PHE A 24 -16.78 -2.23 -5.26
C PHE A 24 -16.76 -0.71 -5.09
N LYS A 25 -17.91 -0.08 -4.87
CA LYS A 25 -18.04 1.35 -4.64
C LYS A 25 -17.78 1.69 -3.17
N ASN A 26 -17.56 2.99 -2.90
CA ASN A 26 -17.49 3.49 -1.53
C ASN A 26 -18.79 3.11 -0.78
N PRO A 27 -18.66 2.38 0.34
CA PRO A 27 -19.83 1.95 1.11
C PRO A 27 -20.55 3.10 1.87
N GLU A 28 -20.00 4.32 1.85
CA GLU A 28 -20.56 5.51 2.50
C GLU A 28 -20.84 5.28 3.99
N PHE A 29 -19.88 4.75 4.71
CA PHE A 29 -20.04 4.43 6.12
C PHE A 29 -20.39 5.67 6.95
N THR A 30 -21.34 5.52 7.87
CA THR A 30 -21.74 6.54 8.84
C THR A 30 -20.99 6.44 10.15
N GLU A 31 -20.37 5.28 10.43
CA GLU A 31 -19.52 4.98 11.59
C GLU A 31 -18.37 4.05 11.19
N PRO A 32 -17.30 3.89 12.00
CA PRO A 32 -16.27 2.90 11.77
C PRO A 32 -16.87 1.49 11.64
N CYS A 33 -16.67 0.86 10.49
CA CYS A 33 -17.27 -0.42 10.15
C CYS A 33 -16.26 -1.55 10.29
N PRO A 34 -16.57 -2.65 11.04
CA PRO A 34 -15.73 -3.84 11.07
C PRO A 34 -15.73 -4.54 9.71
N PHE A 35 -14.69 -5.32 9.44
CA PHE A 35 -14.70 -6.20 8.28
C PHE A 35 -15.89 -7.14 8.35
N THR A 36 -16.68 -7.14 7.31
CA THR A 36 -17.93 -7.88 7.19
C THR A 36 -17.90 -8.69 5.90
N LEU A 37 -18.25 -9.96 6.01
CA LEU A 37 -18.54 -10.85 4.88
C LEU A 37 -20.01 -11.27 5.00
N THR A 38 -20.84 -10.86 4.06
CA THR A 38 -22.27 -11.18 4.01
C THR A 38 -22.50 -12.61 3.54
N ALA A 39 -23.75 -13.09 3.61
CA ALA A 39 -24.07 -14.44 3.19
C ALA A 39 -23.94 -14.64 1.67
N ASP A 40 -24.26 -13.63 0.90
CA ASP A 40 -24.17 -13.55 -0.56
C ASP A 40 -22.74 -13.33 -1.08
N GLY A 41 -21.78 -13.01 -0.20
CA GLY A 41 -20.37 -12.95 -0.55
C GLY A 41 -19.81 -11.52 -0.69
N GLN A 42 -20.60 -10.47 -0.44
CA GLN A 42 -20.07 -9.12 -0.36
C GLN A 42 -19.12 -8.99 0.83
N VAL A 43 -17.99 -8.27 0.63
CA VAL A 43 -17.05 -7.92 1.68
C VAL A 43 -16.87 -6.41 1.76
N TYR A 44 -16.80 -5.86 2.98
CA TYR A 44 -16.52 -4.45 3.22
C TYR A 44 -16.07 -4.21 4.66
N GLY A 45 -15.45 -3.07 4.91
CA GLY A 45 -15.04 -2.61 6.24
C GLY A 45 -13.77 -1.79 6.24
N HIS A 46 -13.41 -1.25 7.41
CA HIS A 46 -12.16 -0.50 7.58
C HIS A 46 -11.01 -1.43 7.93
N ILE A 47 -9.84 -1.15 7.33
CA ILE A 47 -8.57 -1.85 7.58
C ILE A 47 -7.60 -1.04 8.43
N ALA A 48 -7.82 0.26 8.56
CA ALA A 48 -7.10 1.16 9.46
C ALA A 48 -7.97 2.37 9.76
N LEU A 49 -7.92 2.87 10.99
CA LEU A 49 -8.67 4.07 11.40
C LEU A 49 -7.73 5.26 11.57
N TRP A 50 -8.14 6.44 11.12
CA TRP A 50 -7.38 7.67 11.31
C TRP A 50 -7.12 7.96 12.79
N GLY A 51 -6.00 8.60 13.08
CA GLY A 51 -5.62 8.94 14.45
C GLY A 51 -5.21 7.78 15.36
N THR A 52 -5.21 6.54 14.84
CA THR A 52 -4.74 5.37 15.59
C THR A 52 -3.25 5.11 15.34
N ASN A 53 -2.54 4.61 16.39
CA ASN A 53 -1.13 4.30 16.26
C ASN A 53 -0.92 2.81 15.97
N HIS A 54 0.03 2.49 15.11
CA HIS A 54 0.40 1.11 14.78
C HIS A 54 0.99 0.41 16.02
N LYS A 55 0.56 -0.81 16.29
CA LYS A 55 1.03 -1.61 17.45
C LYS A 55 2.53 -1.92 17.45
N GLY A 56 3.16 -1.93 16.27
CA GLY A 56 4.60 -2.10 16.12
C GLY A 56 5.41 -0.84 16.37
N ALA A 57 4.76 0.32 16.57
CA ALA A 57 5.45 1.55 16.94
C ALA A 57 6.09 1.40 18.33
N ARG A 58 7.35 1.81 18.48
CA ARG A 58 8.11 1.69 19.73
C ARG A 58 8.39 3.06 20.31
N GLY A 59 8.24 3.17 21.63
CA GLY A 59 8.50 4.41 22.37
C GLY A 59 7.52 5.54 22.01
N SER A 60 8.01 6.73 21.80
CA SER A 60 7.24 7.92 21.42
C SER A 60 7.00 8.04 19.91
N GLN A 61 7.40 7.06 19.12
CA GLN A 61 7.21 7.08 17.67
C GLN A 61 5.73 6.87 17.35
N LEU A 62 5.11 7.82 16.67
CA LEU A 62 3.77 7.70 16.13
C LEU A 62 3.88 7.16 14.68
N LEU A 63 3.24 6.04 14.44
CA LEU A 63 3.10 5.46 13.10
C LEU A 63 1.61 5.40 12.77
N LEU A 64 1.10 6.51 12.22
CA LEU A 64 -0.30 6.66 11.83
C LEU A 64 -0.58 5.96 10.48
N PRO A 65 -1.84 5.58 10.21
CA PRO A 65 -2.23 5.08 8.88
C PRO A 65 -1.86 6.11 7.82
N PRO A 66 -1.15 5.70 6.76
CA PRO A 66 -0.75 6.61 5.69
C PRO A 66 -1.92 6.87 4.73
N HIS A 67 -2.10 8.11 4.30
CA HIS A 67 -2.88 8.42 3.11
C HIS A 67 -2.11 7.96 1.87
N SER A 68 -2.80 7.36 0.90
CA SER A 68 -2.15 6.98 -0.34
C SER A 68 -1.80 8.21 -1.19
N ALA A 69 -0.56 8.30 -1.65
CA ALA A 69 -0.12 9.34 -2.58
C ALA A 69 -0.33 8.97 -4.05
N CYS A 70 -0.63 7.70 -4.33
CA CYS A 70 -0.84 7.17 -5.68
C CYS A 70 -2.23 6.53 -5.86
N HIS A 71 -3.23 6.94 -5.07
CA HIS A 71 -4.60 6.43 -5.16
C HIS A 71 -4.68 4.90 -5.13
N TYR A 72 -3.82 4.27 -4.33
CA TYR A 72 -3.74 2.82 -4.15
C TYR A 72 -3.33 2.03 -5.40
N ASP A 73 -2.72 2.66 -6.41
CA ASP A 73 -2.24 1.98 -7.63
C ASP A 73 -1.33 0.78 -7.34
N GLU A 74 -0.63 0.80 -6.18
CA GLU A 74 0.26 -0.27 -5.76
C GLU A 74 -0.47 -1.51 -5.22
N PHE A 75 -1.73 -1.35 -4.86
CA PHE A 75 -2.62 -2.41 -4.39
C PHE A 75 -3.60 -2.86 -5.47
N LEU A 76 -4.16 -1.92 -6.27
CA LEU A 76 -5.20 -2.17 -7.28
C LEU A 76 -4.61 -2.71 -8.59
N LEU A 77 -3.82 -3.78 -8.51
CA LEU A 77 -3.13 -4.37 -9.65
C LEU A 77 -3.94 -5.42 -10.41
N GLY A 78 -5.01 -5.91 -9.81
CA GLY A 78 -5.94 -6.85 -10.41
C GLY A 78 -7.13 -6.15 -11.02
N ALA A 79 -8.02 -6.94 -11.63
CA ALA A 79 -9.29 -6.49 -12.18
C ALA A 79 -10.36 -7.55 -11.98
N THR A 80 -11.56 -7.12 -11.63
CA THR A 80 -12.73 -7.98 -11.47
C THR A 80 -13.81 -7.54 -12.44
N LEU A 81 -14.39 -8.48 -13.18
CA LEU A 81 -15.56 -8.24 -14.03
C LEU A 81 -16.82 -8.32 -13.16
N THR A 82 -17.72 -7.37 -13.32
CA THR A 82 -18.99 -7.32 -12.59
C THR A 82 -20.14 -7.85 -13.44
N ASP A 83 -21.29 -8.12 -12.82
CA ASP A 83 -22.51 -8.58 -13.48
C ASP A 83 -23.05 -7.57 -14.51
N GLU A 84 -22.76 -6.25 -14.30
CA GLU A 84 -23.11 -5.24 -15.30
C GLU A 84 -22.11 -5.17 -16.48
N GLY A 85 -21.12 -6.07 -16.53
CA GLY A 85 -20.12 -6.11 -17.59
C GLY A 85 -19.02 -5.04 -17.48
N VAL A 86 -18.93 -4.38 -16.32
CA VAL A 86 -17.90 -3.37 -16.03
C VAL A 86 -16.70 -4.05 -15.36
N THR A 87 -15.50 -3.73 -15.82
CA THR A 87 -14.27 -4.16 -15.16
C THR A 87 -13.81 -3.11 -14.16
N VAL A 88 -13.62 -3.50 -12.91
CA VAL A 88 -13.15 -2.63 -11.81
C VAL A 88 -11.75 -3.03 -11.37
N PRO A 89 -10.84 -2.08 -11.10
CA PRO A 89 -9.54 -2.38 -10.53
C PRO A 89 -9.70 -2.93 -9.10
N THR A 90 -8.96 -3.99 -8.78
CA THR A 90 -9.05 -4.66 -7.49
C THR A 90 -7.67 -5.05 -6.95
N GLY A 91 -7.56 -5.02 -5.62
CA GLY A 91 -6.51 -5.66 -4.85
C GLY A 91 -7.00 -6.93 -4.18
N LYS A 92 -6.09 -7.65 -3.55
CA LYS A 92 -6.36 -8.96 -2.97
C LYS A 92 -6.38 -8.91 -1.46
N VAL A 93 -7.35 -9.61 -0.85
CA VAL A 93 -7.36 -9.94 0.58
C VAL A 93 -6.85 -11.37 0.74
N PHE A 94 -5.76 -11.53 1.47
CA PHE A 94 -5.11 -12.81 1.69
C PHE A 94 -5.55 -13.44 3.01
N MET A 95 -5.76 -14.74 2.97
CA MET A 95 -5.95 -15.60 4.14
C MET A 95 -4.69 -16.45 4.33
N ARG A 96 -4.38 -16.83 5.59
CA ARG A 96 -3.25 -17.74 5.90
C ARG A 96 -1.90 -17.25 5.38
N ALA A 97 -1.77 -15.96 5.13
CA ALA A 97 -0.51 -15.32 4.75
C ALA A 97 0.13 -14.62 5.96
N MET A 98 1.45 -14.58 5.97
CA MET A 98 2.20 -13.72 6.89
C MET A 98 2.55 -12.43 6.20
N HIS A 99 2.67 -11.33 6.97
CA HIS A 99 3.25 -10.10 6.45
C HIS A 99 4.64 -10.36 5.85
N ALA A 100 4.90 -9.76 4.70
CA ALA A 100 6.21 -9.80 4.09
C ALA A 100 7.27 -9.22 5.07
N PRO A 101 8.51 -9.76 5.13
CA PRO A 101 9.56 -9.26 6.00
C PRO A 101 9.76 -7.75 5.88
N LEU A 102 9.97 -7.06 7.01
CA LEU A 102 10.07 -5.60 7.06
C LEU A 102 11.21 -5.01 6.23
N ASN A 103 12.27 -5.79 5.99
CA ASN A 103 13.42 -5.40 5.18
C ASN A 103 13.20 -5.54 3.66
N GLN A 104 12.07 -6.07 3.23
CA GLN A 104 11.71 -6.17 1.82
C GLN A 104 11.15 -4.85 1.29
N ASN A 105 11.59 -4.47 0.10
CA ASN A 105 11.01 -3.36 -0.62
C ASN A 105 9.63 -3.73 -1.20
N LEU A 106 8.96 -2.78 -1.82
CA LEU A 106 7.63 -2.94 -2.39
C LEU A 106 7.54 -4.10 -3.39
N HIS A 107 8.53 -4.26 -4.28
CA HIS A 107 8.53 -5.31 -5.30
C HIS A 107 8.64 -6.71 -4.67
N LEU A 108 9.60 -6.91 -3.77
CA LEU A 108 9.79 -8.18 -3.07
C LEU A 108 8.61 -8.53 -2.15
N ALA A 109 7.96 -7.52 -1.56
CA ALA A 109 6.75 -7.74 -0.78
C ALA A 109 5.58 -8.25 -1.64
N ARG A 110 5.42 -7.74 -2.85
CA ARG A 110 4.42 -8.26 -3.80
C ARG A 110 4.73 -9.70 -4.20
N GLU A 111 5.98 -9.98 -4.58
CA GLU A 111 6.42 -11.34 -4.92
C GLU A 111 6.16 -12.32 -3.77
N HIS A 112 6.39 -11.89 -2.51
CA HIS A 112 6.04 -12.67 -1.34
C HIS A 112 4.56 -13.06 -1.32
N TYR A 113 3.64 -12.12 -1.64
CA TYR A 113 2.21 -12.39 -1.64
C TYR A 113 1.74 -13.21 -2.84
N ASP A 114 2.43 -13.17 -3.96
CA ASP A 114 2.13 -14.04 -5.10
C ASP A 114 2.40 -15.52 -4.79
N HIS A 115 3.25 -15.80 -3.79
CA HIS A 115 3.66 -17.15 -3.41
C HIS A 115 3.17 -17.57 -2.02
N SER A 116 2.37 -16.75 -1.33
CA SER A 116 1.94 -17.03 0.03
C SER A 116 0.44 -16.79 0.23
N GLY A 117 -0.16 -17.66 1.05
CA GLY A 117 -1.54 -17.54 1.44
C GLY A 117 -2.55 -17.94 0.36
N THR A 118 -3.80 -17.77 0.70
CA THR A 118 -4.96 -18.00 -0.17
C THR A 118 -5.68 -16.67 -0.38
N VAL A 119 -6.04 -16.34 -1.60
CA VAL A 119 -6.85 -15.14 -1.85
C VAL A 119 -8.29 -15.41 -1.46
N GLY A 120 -8.77 -14.67 -0.47
CA GLY A 120 -10.14 -14.79 0.05
C GLY A 120 -11.13 -13.84 -0.62
N ALA A 121 -10.68 -12.66 -1.03
CA ALA A 121 -11.54 -11.67 -1.67
C ALA A 121 -10.75 -10.79 -2.65
N ASP A 122 -11.46 -10.27 -3.64
CA ASP A 122 -10.99 -9.22 -4.54
C ASP A 122 -11.76 -7.94 -4.18
N VAL A 123 -11.05 -6.83 -3.90
CA VAL A 123 -11.63 -5.63 -3.31
C VAL A 123 -11.10 -4.36 -3.94
N ASN A 124 -11.94 -3.35 -4.00
CA ASN A 124 -11.53 -1.96 -4.16
C ASN A 124 -11.14 -1.38 -2.79
N VAL A 125 -10.47 -0.24 -2.78
CA VAL A 125 -9.98 0.45 -1.58
C VAL A 125 -10.18 1.95 -1.74
N GLY A 126 -10.39 2.63 -0.63
CA GLY A 126 -10.44 4.08 -0.60
C GLY A 126 -10.38 4.62 0.82
N GLU A 127 -10.59 5.91 0.92
CA GLU A 127 -10.52 6.65 2.18
C GLU A 127 -11.85 7.34 2.45
N ASP A 128 -12.23 7.40 3.71
CA ASP A 128 -13.34 8.22 4.19
C ASP A 128 -12.93 9.01 5.43
N ARG A 129 -13.89 9.65 6.09
CA ARG A 129 -13.63 10.43 7.32
C ARG A 129 -13.16 9.58 8.51
N PHE A 130 -13.35 8.28 8.46
CA PHE A 130 -13.01 7.37 9.57
C PHE A 130 -11.68 6.66 9.36
N GLY A 131 -11.33 6.34 8.11
CA GLY A 131 -10.14 5.55 7.84
C GLY A 131 -10.00 5.10 6.40
N ILE A 132 -9.23 4.04 6.24
CA ILE A 132 -9.02 3.34 4.98
C ILE A 132 -10.00 2.17 4.94
N TRP A 133 -10.89 2.15 3.96
CA TRP A 133 -11.87 1.10 3.75
C TRP A 133 -11.52 0.20 2.58
N ILE A 134 -12.05 -1.02 2.61
CA ILE A 134 -12.10 -1.94 1.46
C ILE A 134 -13.54 -2.36 1.20
N ALA A 135 -13.88 -2.63 -0.07
CA ALA A 135 -15.19 -3.12 -0.47
C ALA A 135 -15.09 -3.96 -1.75
N GLY A 136 -15.79 -5.08 -1.82
CA GLY A 136 -15.72 -6.00 -2.96
C GLY A 136 -16.42 -7.33 -2.73
N ALA A 137 -15.86 -8.39 -3.27
CA ALA A 137 -16.44 -9.73 -3.27
C ALA A 137 -15.48 -10.79 -2.74
N ALA A 138 -15.97 -11.68 -1.91
CA ALA A 138 -15.31 -12.94 -1.59
C ALA A 138 -15.27 -13.83 -2.84
N ARG A 139 -14.20 -14.59 -3.04
CA ARG A 139 -14.11 -15.51 -4.17
C ARG A 139 -15.16 -16.63 -4.04
N SER A 140 -15.83 -16.93 -5.14
CA SER A 140 -16.83 -17.99 -5.22
C SER A 140 -16.25 -19.38 -4.93
N THR A 141 -14.95 -19.55 -5.14
CA THR A 141 -14.21 -20.80 -4.90
C THR A 141 -13.98 -21.11 -3.41
N LEU A 142 -14.28 -20.19 -2.49
CA LEU A 142 -14.09 -20.41 -1.05
C LEU A 142 -15.09 -21.43 -0.52
N SER A 143 -14.57 -22.40 0.23
CA SER A 143 -15.41 -23.31 1.03
C SER A 143 -16.11 -22.56 2.17
N ASP A 144 -17.17 -23.17 2.75
CA ASP A 144 -17.82 -22.62 3.94
C ASP A 144 -16.85 -22.48 5.14
N ALA A 145 -15.85 -23.34 5.23
CA ALA A 145 -14.80 -23.23 6.23
C ALA A 145 -13.93 -21.98 6.01
N ASP A 146 -13.52 -21.72 4.77
CA ASP A 146 -12.74 -20.55 4.41
C ASP A 146 -13.56 -19.27 4.61
N ARG A 147 -14.83 -19.26 4.24
CA ARG A 147 -15.74 -18.13 4.50
C ARG A 147 -15.89 -17.82 5.98
N ARG A 148 -15.98 -18.86 6.85
CA ARG A 148 -16.01 -18.67 8.31
C ARG A 148 -14.69 -18.10 8.83
N GLU A 149 -13.57 -18.60 8.36
CA GLU A 149 -12.24 -18.11 8.73
C GLU A 149 -12.05 -16.64 8.31
N LEU A 150 -12.37 -16.30 7.05
CA LEU A 150 -12.28 -14.94 6.54
C LEU A 150 -13.16 -13.96 7.34
N ARG A 151 -14.40 -14.37 7.66
CA ARG A 151 -15.33 -13.55 8.45
C ARG A 151 -14.82 -13.29 9.87
N ALA A 152 -14.09 -14.22 10.45
CA ALA A 152 -13.60 -14.12 11.82
C ALA A 152 -12.30 -13.33 11.94
N ALA A 153 -11.57 -13.12 10.84
CA ALA A 153 -10.25 -12.48 10.85
C ALA A 153 -10.37 -10.95 10.81
N PRO A 154 -9.72 -10.22 11.72
CA PRO A 154 -9.52 -8.80 11.55
C PRO A 154 -8.52 -8.53 10.42
N MET A 155 -8.75 -7.46 9.65
CA MET A 155 -7.91 -7.12 8.51
C MET A 155 -6.71 -6.29 8.92
N SER A 156 -5.57 -6.55 8.27
CA SER A 156 -4.34 -5.78 8.42
C SER A 156 -3.77 -5.47 7.04
N GLY A 157 -3.49 -4.20 6.77
CA GLY A 157 -2.77 -3.80 5.56
C GLY A 157 -1.26 -4.02 5.71
N ASP A 158 -0.59 -4.27 4.60
CA ASP A 158 0.87 -4.18 4.48
C ASP A 158 1.23 -2.95 3.65
N TRP A 159 1.93 -2.01 4.28
CA TRP A 159 2.36 -0.76 3.64
C TRP A 159 3.85 -0.75 3.42
N ARG A 160 4.29 -0.34 2.21
CA ARG A 160 5.69 -0.31 1.82
C ARG A 160 6.11 1.07 1.34
N PRO A 161 7.37 1.46 1.60
CA PRO A 161 7.88 2.75 1.16
C PRO A 161 7.89 2.87 -0.37
N LYS A 162 7.31 3.97 -0.88
CA LYS A 162 7.38 4.39 -2.28
C LYS A 162 7.45 5.92 -2.34
N ASN A 163 8.49 6.46 -2.94
CA ASN A 163 8.65 7.91 -3.19
C ASN A 163 8.46 8.79 -1.91
N GLY A 164 8.90 8.30 -0.76
CA GLY A 164 8.79 9.04 0.52
C GLY A 164 7.44 8.88 1.23
N ASN A 165 6.51 8.09 0.69
CA ASN A 165 5.26 7.71 1.33
C ASN A 165 5.21 6.20 1.63
N LEU A 166 4.21 5.77 2.39
CA LEU A 166 3.88 4.36 2.59
C LEU A 166 2.64 4.04 1.76
N GLU A 167 2.77 3.10 0.83
CA GLU A 167 1.67 2.66 -0.04
C GLU A 167 1.22 1.25 0.33
N LEU A 168 -0.08 1.01 0.29
CA LEU A 168 -0.68 -0.30 0.53
C LEU A 168 -0.29 -1.26 -0.59
N VAL A 169 0.14 -2.48 -0.24
CA VAL A 169 0.50 -3.53 -1.21
C VAL A 169 -0.32 -4.81 -1.04
N ALA A 170 -0.84 -5.06 0.14
CA ALA A 170 -1.67 -6.22 0.43
C ALA A 170 -2.59 -5.97 1.63
N VAL A 171 -3.69 -6.71 1.69
CA VAL A 171 -4.56 -6.80 2.87
C VAL A 171 -4.61 -8.27 3.32
N LEU A 172 -4.44 -8.50 4.61
CA LEU A 172 -4.34 -9.83 5.20
C LEU A 172 -5.36 -10.01 6.33
N GLY A 173 -6.01 -11.16 6.36
CA GLY A 173 -6.71 -11.65 7.54
C GLY A 173 -5.71 -12.16 8.58
N VAL A 174 -5.68 -11.57 9.77
CA VAL A 174 -4.69 -11.83 10.82
C VAL A 174 -5.37 -11.99 12.19
N ASN A 175 -4.63 -12.49 13.19
CA ASN A 175 -5.12 -12.49 14.56
C ASN A 175 -5.01 -11.13 15.24
N VAL A 176 -3.95 -10.39 14.94
CA VAL A 176 -3.65 -9.08 15.55
C VAL A 176 -3.27 -8.10 14.46
N PRO A 177 -4.16 -7.20 14.07
CA PRO A 177 -3.88 -6.19 13.05
C PRO A 177 -2.87 -5.18 13.57
N GLY A 178 -2.05 -4.64 12.66
CA GLY A 178 -1.08 -3.60 12.97
C GLY A 178 -1.74 -2.31 13.43
N TYR A 179 -2.72 -1.82 12.70
CA TYR A 179 -3.59 -0.73 13.13
C TYR A 179 -4.84 -1.27 13.81
N PRO A 180 -5.38 -0.55 14.83
CA PRO A 180 -6.68 -0.85 15.37
C PRO A 180 -7.76 -0.80 14.28
N VAL A 181 -8.61 -1.80 14.27
CA VAL A 181 -9.78 -1.90 13.38
C VAL A 181 -11.04 -2.13 14.22
N PRO A 182 -12.22 -1.69 13.75
CA PRO A 182 -13.47 -1.97 14.43
C PRO A 182 -13.70 -3.48 14.57
N ARG A 183 -14.39 -3.87 15.61
CA ARG A 183 -14.90 -5.24 15.78
C ARG A 183 -16.42 -5.23 15.71
N PRO A 184 -17.03 -6.33 15.29
CA PRO A 184 -18.47 -6.51 15.44
C PRO A 184 -18.90 -6.20 16.88
N ARG A 185 -20.02 -5.52 17.05
CA ARG A 185 -20.56 -5.23 18.37
C ARG A 185 -20.79 -6.54 19.12
N ALA A 186 -20.09 -6.76 20.21
CA ALA A 186 -20.36 -7.88 21.10
C ALA A 186 -21.53 -7.49 22.03
N LEU A 187 -22.50 -8.40 22.18
CA LEU A 187 -23.44 -8.30 23.29
C LEU A 187 -22.67 -8.61 24.57
N VAL A 188 -22.50 -7.62 25.44
CA VAL A 188 -22.03 -7.86 26.80
C VAL A 188 -23.15 -8.56 27.60
N ALA A 189 -22.82 -9.18 28.74
CA ALA A 189 -23.77 -9.90 29.56
C ALA A 189 -24.98 -9.05 30.02
N SER A 190 -24.88 -7.72 30.00
CA SER A 190 -25.98 -6.79 30.25
C SER A 190 -26.93 -6.60 29.05
N GLY A 191 -26.63 -7.18 27.87
CA GLY A 191 -27.44 -6.98 26.66
C GLY A 191 -27.16 -5.67 25.90
N GLU A 192 -26.30 -4.81 26.45
CA GLU A 192 -25.94 -3.56 25.79
C GLU A 192 -24.88 -3.79 24.69
N PRO A 193 -25.07 -3.25 23.46
CA PRO A 193 -24.08 -3.36 22.39
C PRO A 193 -22.88 -2.46 22.68
N VAL A 194 -21.69 -3.05 22.77
CA VAL A 194 -20.42 -2.33 22.92
C VAL A 194 -19.57 -2.51 21.68
N ALA A 195 -19.13 -1.41 21.08
CA ALA A 195 -18.14 -1.44 20.00
C ALA A 195 -16.74 -1.70 20.60
N LEU A 196 -16.17 -2.87 20.32
CA LEU A 196 -14.79 -3.21 20.69
C LEU A 196 -13.86 -2.91 19.51
N VAL A 197 -12.76 -2.22 19.78
CA VAL A 197 -11.66 -2.06 18.81
C VAL A 197 -10.68 -3.22 18.99
N ALA A 198 -10.15 -3.75 17.89
CA ALA A 198 -9.27 -4.93 17.90
C ALA A 198 -8.00 -4.79 18.76
N SER A 199 -7.67 -3.57 19.23
CA SER A 199 -6.58 -3.29 20.16
C SER A 199 -6.90 -3.57 21.64
N GLY A 200 -8.13 -4.00 21.96
CA GLY A 200 -8.57 -4.16 23.35
C GLY A 200 -8.92 -2.85 24.07
N MET A 201 -8.85 -1.72 23.40
CA MET A 201 -9.39 -0.46 23.91
C MET A 201 -10.89 -0.38 23.62
N LEU A 202 -11.67 -0.03 24.62
CA LEU A 202 -13.04 0.43 24.40
C LEU A 202 -12.95 1.77 23.68
N ALA A 203 -13.34 1.83 22.39
CA ALA A 203 -13.56 3.12 21.79
C ALA A 203 -14.88 3.65 22.35
N PRO A 204 -14.89 4.81 23.00
CA PRO A 204 -16.15 5.47 23.30
C PRO A 204 -16.85 5.74 21.97
N LEU A 205 -18.12 5.33 21.86
CA LEU A 205 -19.01 5.82 20.82
C LEU A 205 -18.87 7.33 20.81
N VAL A 206 -18.48 7.88 19.65
CA VAL A 206 -18.25 9.31 19.35
C VAL A 206 -18.53 10.20 20.56
N PRO A 207 -17.53 10.84 21.18
CA PRO A 207 -17.84 11.72 22.32
C PRO A 207 -18.90 12.70 21.82
N ASP A 208 -20.03 12.77 22.53
CA ASP A 208 -20.91 13.93 22.45
C ASP A 208 -19.97 15.14 22.59
N GLU A 209 -19.89 16.00 21.57
CA GLU A 209 -18.97 17.16 21.55
C GLU A 209 -19.11 18.05 22.80
N SER A 210 -20.10 17.79 23.63
CA SER A 210 -20.39 18.50 24.88
C SER A 210 -19.58 18.04 26.11
N VAL A 211 -18.70 17.00 26.03
CA VAL A 211 -18.06 16.40 27.23
C VAL A 211 -16.53 16.30 27.13
N LEU A 212 -15.87 17.12 26.33
CA LEU A 212 -14.42 17.25 26.43
C LEU A 212 -14.06 18.00 27.72
N THR A 213 -13.38 17.30 28.63
CA THR A 213 -12.88 17.97 29.85
C THR A 213 -11.73 18.93 29.48
N ALA A 214 -11.44 19.90 30.34
CA ALA A 214 -10.29 20.81 30.16
C ALA A 214 -8.97 20.00 30.02
N SER A 215 -8.89 18.82 30.64
CA SER A 215 -7.76 17.89 30.55
C SER A 215 -7.63 17.30 29.17
N ASP A 216 -8.75 16.89 28.53
CA ASP A 216 -8.77 16.30 27.18
C ASP A 216 -8.37 17.35 26.13
N VAL A 217 -8.87 18.58 26.28
CA VAL A 217 -8.47 19.70 25.42
C VAL A 217 -6.99 20.04 25.58
N ALA A 218 -6.45 20.00 26.78
CA ALA A 218 -5.03 20.23 27.02
C ALA A 218 -4.15 19.09 26.45
N TRP A 219 -4.62 17.85 26.54
CA TRP A 219 -3.96 16.68 25.93
C TRP A 219 -3.98 16.76 24.41
N LEU A 220 -5.12 17.06 23.79
CA LEU A 220 -5.25 17.23 22.33
C LEU A 220 -4.36 18.36 21.80
N LYS A 221 -4.26 19.48 22.53
CA LYS A 221 -3.35 20.58 22.16
C LYS A 221 -1.89 20.16 22.21
N ARG A 222 -1.48 19.40 23.23
CA ARG A 222 -0.11 18.86 23.32
C ARG A 222 0.17 17.90 22.18
N LEU A 223 -0.74 16.98 21.91
CA LEU A 223 -0.62 16.02 20.80
C LEU A 223 -0.49 16.75 19.45
N ALA A 224 -1.28 17.79 19.20
CA ALA A 224 -1.20 18.58 17.98
C ALA A 224 0.13 19.34 17.84
N VAL A 225 0.74 19.79 18.93
CA VAL A 225 2.07 20.43 18.93
C VAL A 225 3.15 19.39 18.62
N GLU A 226 3.14 18.24 19.29
CA GLU A 226 4.10 17.16 19.10
C GLU A 226 4.04 16.60 17.66
N THR A 227 2.84 16.45 17.10
CA THR A 227 2.64 15.99 15.72
C THR A 227 3.24 16.98 14.72
N ARG A 228 3.01 18.30 14.92
CA ARG A 228 3.59 19.33 14.04
C ARG A 228 5.12 19.38 14.14
N GLU A 229 5.67 19.19 15.32
CA GLU A 229 7.11 19.15 15.54
C GLU A 229 7.75 17.93 14.87
N ALA A 230 7.16 16.76 15.04
CA ALA A 230 7.59 15.52 14.36
C ALA A 230 7.54 15.66 12.83
N GLU A 231 6.48 16.27 12.31
CA GLU A 231 6.36 16.53 10.87
C GLU A 231 7.41 17.53 10.38
N ARG A 232 7.72 18.56 11.16
CA ARG A 232 8.78 19.52 10.85
C ARG A 232 10.15 18.89 10.82
N VAL A 233 10.48 18.02 11.77
CA VAL A 233 11.73 17.25 11.80
C VAL A 233 11.82 16.35 10.59
N ARG A 234 10.77 15.58 10.29
CA ARG A 234 10.72 14.70 9.12
C ARG A 234 10.93 15.45 7.81
N ARG A 235 10.28 16.62 7.63
CA ARG A 235 10.49 17.46 6.44
C ARG A 235 11.91 18.00 6.34
N ALA A 236 12.55 18.30 7.48
CA ALA A 236 13.95 18.71 7.51
C ALA A 236 14.90 17.57 7.13
N GLU A 237 14.65 16.34 7.61
CA GLU A 237 15.44 15.16 7.26
C GLU A 237 15.33 14.82 5.77
N VAL A 238 14.13 14.85 5.20
CA VAL A 238 13.92 14.65 3.74
C VAL A 238 14.69 15.69 2.95
N ARG A 239 14.56 16.96 3.32
CA ARG A 239 15.29 18.05 2.64
C ARG A 239 16.80 17.88 2.72
N ASN A 240 17.32 17.48 3.88
CA ASN A 240 18.76 17.23 4.06
C ASN A 240 19.23 16.04 3.22
N ALA A 241 18.44 14.99 3.10
CA ALA A 241 18.73 13.85 2.23
C ALA A 241 18.74 14.25 0.75
N GLU A 242 17.79 15.08 0.32
CA GLU A 242 17.75 15.62 -1.06
C GLU A 242 18.97 16.51 -1.37
N LEU A 243 19.35 17.39 -0.43
CA LEU A 243 20.55 18.23 -0.57
C LEU A 243 21.83 17.38 -0.62
N ALA A 244 21.94 16.35 0.18
CA ALA A 244 23.07 15.43 0.15
C ALA A 244 23.14 14.66 -1.18
N ALA A 245 22.03 14.19 -1.70
CA ALA A 245 21.94 13.53 -3.00
C ALA A 245 22.32 14.47 -4.15
N ALA A 246 21.83 15.71 -4.12
CA ALA A 246 22.18 16.73 -5.10
C ALA A 246 23.68 17.05 -5.08
N ALA A 247 24.30 17.17 -3.90
CA ALA A 247 25.73 17.41 -3.76
C ALA A 247 26.59 16.25 -4.29
N VAL A 248 26.17 15.01 -4.10
CA VAL A 248 26.84 13.83 -4.68
C VAL A 248 26.77 13.86 -6.20
N GLU A 249 25.60 14.17 -6.76
CA GLU A 249 25.42 14.24 -8.22
C GLU A 249 26.23 15.39 -8.83
N GLU A 250 26.33 16.54 -8.16
CA GLU A 250 27.14 17.65 -8.59
C GLU A 250 28.63 17.29 -8.62
N ARG A 251 29.14 16.60 -7.58
CA ARG A 251 30.51 16.08 -7.58
C ARG A 251 30.74 15.11 -8.73
N ARG A 252 29.84 14.18 -8.97
CA ARG A 252 29.93 13.25 -10.10
C ARG A 252 30.03 13.97 -11.45
N ARG A 253 29.21 15.01 -11.65
CA ARG A 253 29.26 15.84 -12.87
C ARG A 253 30.55 16.64 -12.99
N ALA A 254 31.09 17.14 -11.87
CA ALA A 254 32.38 17.84 -11.85
C ALA A 254 33.52 16.89 -12.22
N ASP A 255 33.56 15.69 -11.65
CA ASP A 255 34.55 14.66 -11.96
C ASP A 255 34.49 14.23 -13.43
N GLU A 256 33.29 14.07 -13.98
CA GLU A 256 33.13 13.75 -15.38
C GLU A 256 33.61 14.88 -16.31
N ARG A 257 33.32 16.15 -15.96
CA ARG A 257 33.86 17.32 -16.71
C ARG A 257 35.39 17.34 -16.66
N ASN A 258 35.99 17.12 -15.50
CA ASN A 258 37.43 17.08 -15.30
C ASN A 258 38.08 15.95 -16.11
N ARG A 259 37.47 14.77 -16.11
CA ARG A 259 37.92 13.62 -16.91
C ARG A 259 37.89 13.94 -18.41
N ARG A 260 36.78 14.49 -18.92
CA ARG A 260 36.67 14.90 -20.33
C ARG A 260 37.68 15.96 -20.71
N ALA A 261 37.93 16.94 -19.81
CA ALA A 261 38.96 17.94 -20.02
C ALA A 261 40.36 17.32 -20.07
N ALA A 262 40.69 16.41 -19.17
CA ALA A 262 41.96 15.69 -19.17
C ALA A 262 42.17 14.88 -20.46
N GLU A 263 41.14 14.17 -20.92
CA GLU A 263 41.16 13.42 -22.17
C GLU A 263 41.37 14.34 -23.39
N ALA A 264 40.73 15.51 -23.41
CA ALA A 264 40.90 16.51 -24.48
C ALA A 264 42.33 17.03 -24.50
N VAL A 265 42.91 17.37 -23.33
CA VAL A 265 44.33 17.81 -23.23
C VAL A 265 45.28 16.72 -23.68
N ALA A 266 45.01 15.45 -23.30
CA ALA A 266 45.83 14.32 -23.74
C ALA A 266 45.80 14.14 -25.26
N ARG A 267 44.64 14.28 -25.90
CA ARG A 267 44.51 14.21 -27.38
C ARG A 267 45.27 15.35 -28.07
N LEU A 268 45.21 16.59 -27.56
CA LEU A 268 45.94 17.72 -28.10
C LEU A 268 47.46 17.50 -28.00
N ARG A 269 47.94 17.02 -26.85
CA ARG A 269 49.35 16.67 -26.68
C ARG A 269 49.82 15.58 -27.64
N GLN A 270 49.02 14.54 -27.83
CA GLN A 270 49.31 13.45 -28.76
C GLN A 270 49.36 13.95 -30.23
N GLY A 271 48.42 14.83 -30.61
CA GLY A 271 48.41 15.47 -31.94
C GLY A 271 49.67 16.28 -32.19
N ASP A 272 50.11 17.10 -31.19
CA ASP A 272 51.31 17.92 -31.28
C ASP A 272 52.60 17.08 -31.38
N VAL A 273 52.67 15.95 -30.64
CA VAL A 273 53.79 15.00 -30.75
C VAL A 273 53.83 14.33 -32.13
N ASN A 274 52.69 13.92 -32.66
CA ASN A 274 52.60 13.29 -33.97
C ASN A 274 52.98 14.28 -35.10
N GLU A 275 52.57 15.54 -35.01
CA GLU A 275 52.95 16.59 -35.98
C GLU A 275 54.44 16.89 -35.93
N ARG A 276 55.05 16.98 -34.71
CA ARG A 276 56.48 17.14 -34.55
C ARG A 276 57.27 15.96 -35.11
N ALA A 277 56.79 14.72 -34.85
CA ALA A 277 57.39 13.51 -35.40
C ALA A 277 57.34 13.49 -36.95
N ALA A 278 56.19 13.87 -37.55
CA ALA A 278 56.04 13.97 -38.99
C ALA A 278 56.97 15.03 -39.61
N ARG A 279 57.10 16.21 -38.99
CA ARG A 279 58.03 17.27 -39.43
C ARG A 279 59.49 16.79 -39.32
N LEU A 280 59.85 16.05 -38.29
CA LEU A 280 61.20 15.51 -38.15
C LEU A 280 61.50 14.45 -39.22
N ALA A 281 60.56 13.52 -39.45
CA ALA A 281 60.67 12.50 -40.51
C ALA A 281 60.87 13.11 -41.91
N ALA A 282 60.15 14.19 -42.23
CA ALA A 282 60.30 14.95 -43.47
C ALA A 282 61.69 15.59 -43.62
N ARG A 283 62.30 16.05 -42.49
CA ARG A 283 63.62 16.67 -42.50
C ARG A 283 64.75 15.67 -42.68
N ILE A 284 64.57 14.42 -42.23
CA ILE A 284 65.61 13.37 -42.34
C ILE A 284 65.45 12.51 -43.58
N GLY A 285 64.54 12.84 -44.51
CA GLY A 285 64.43 12.18 -45.78
C GLY A 285 63.91 10.74 -45.73
N VAL A 286 63.28 10.31 -44.64
CA VAL A 286 62.60 9.03 -44.52
C VAL A 286 61.25 9.18 -45.23
N VAL A 287 61.27 9.22 -46.56
CA VAL A 287 60.09 9.03 -47.39
C VAL A 287 60.16 7.57 -47.89
N LYS A 288 59.12 6.80 -47.61
CA LYS A 288 58.85 5.59 -48.37
C LYS A 288 58.21 5.96 -49.69
#